data_12ce2a493814789190a099acee1713f0
#
_entry.id   12ce2a493814789190a099acee1713f0
#
_cell.length_a   1.000
_cell.length_b   1.000
_cell.length_c   1.000
_cell.angle_alpha   90.00
_cell.angle_beta   90.00
_cell.angle_gamma   90.00
#
_symmetry.space_group_name_H-M   'P 1'
#
loop_
_entity.id
_entity.type
_entity.pdbx_description
1 polymer ?
#
loop_
_entity_poly.entity_id
_entity_poly.type
_entity_poly.pdbx_seq_one_letter_code
_entity_poly.pdbx_strand_id
1 'polypeptide(L)'
;KKCSLSDTGNWTNQNVVFTKALLDMFPLALAILKGARQRDECRGAHYKPAFAVPSLKATEPAERRREAEQWCDNFDANSAKWLKSTIAQWTGDDVELTYEDVDTSLLPARPRLYGLVGAEDIEKVWKERAARRAAEAETNGNGSPAVSKLAAAH
;
A
#
# COMPACT_ATOMS: atom_id res chain seq x y z
N LYS A 1 5.36 31.03 17.07
CA LYS A 1 5.95 31.01 15.71
C LYS A 1 5.74 32.38 15.11
N LYS A 2 6.80 33.00 14.60
CA LYS A 2 6.73 34.36 14.02
C LYS A 2 6.90 34.23 12.51
N CYS A 3 5.85 34.58 11.74
CA CYS A 3 5.94 34.77 10.30
C CYS A 3 5.91 36.25 10.00
N SER A 4 6.76 36.70 9.10
CA SER A 4 6.74 38.08 8.58
C SER A 4 6.49 38.04 7.08
N LEU A 5 5.69 38.96 6.59
CA LEU A 5 5.40 39.08 5.17
C LEU A 5 6.16 40.28 4.61
N SER A 6 6.75 40.13 3.44
CA SER A 6 7.43 41.24 2.73
C SER A 6 6.43 42.21 2.10
N ASP A 7 5.27 41.71 1.70
CA ASP A 7 4.18 42.52 1.17
C ASP A 7 3.15 42.79 2.27
N THR A 8 2.94 44.06 2.58
CA THR A 8 1.99 44.57 3.58
C THR A 8 0.72 45.17 2.95
N GLY A 9 0.55 45.04 1.63
CA GLY A 9 -0.61 45.54 0.91
C GLY A 9 -1.91 44.90 1.39
N ASN A 10 -2.97 45.73 1.47
CA ASN A 10 -4.29 45.27 1.91
C ASN A 10 -5.19 44.76 0.74
N TRP A 11 -4.71 44.91 -0.48
CA TRP A 11 -5.46 44.56 -1.67
C TRP A 11 -4.79 43.37 -2.42
N THR A 12 -5.52 42.29 -2.61
CA THR A 12 -5.06 41.07 -3.33
C THR A 12 -3.68 40.54 -2.89
N ASN A 13 -3.41 40.58 -1.58
CA ASN A 13 -2.13 40.10 -1.04
C ASN A 13 -2.04 38.59 -1.02
N GLN A 14 -1.45 38.00 -2.07
CA GLN A 14 -1.25 36.53 -2.22
C GLN A 14 -0.30 35.99 -1.15
N ASN A 15 0.63 36.81 -0.62
CA ASN A 15 1.59 36.31 0.37
C ASN A 15 0.91 35.90 1.68
N VAL A 16 -0.20 36.54 2.05
CA VAL A 16 -1.01 36.14 3.21
C VAL A 16 -1.57 34.73 3.01
N VAL A 17 -2.18 34.48 1.84
CA VAL A 17 -2.79 33.18 1.51
C VAL A 17 -1.73 32.07 1.46
N PHE A 18 -0.60 32.31 0.80
CA PHE A 18 0.49 31.35 0.71
C PHE A 18 1.14 31.05 2.06
N THR A 19 1.32 32.07 2.89
CA THR A 19 1.87 31.86 4.25
C THR A 19 0.91 31.06 5.10
N LYS A 20 -0.40 31.33 5.01
CA LYS A 20 -1.39 30.50 5.70
C LYS A 20 -1.38 29.07 5.19
N ALA A 21 -1.38 28.85 3.87
CA ALA A 21 -1.32 27.52 3.27
C ALA A 21 -0.05 26.76 3.73
N LEU A 22 1.10 27.43 3.79
CA LEU A 22 2.34 26.83 4.30
C LEU A 22 2.19 26.38 5.75
N LEU A 23 1.57 27.19 6.60
CA LEU A 23 1.34 26.83 8.01
C LEU A 23 0.41 25.62 8.14
N ASP A 24 -0.63 25.55 7.30
CA ASP A 24 -1.58 24.43 7.27
C ASP A 24 -0.93 23.12 6.71
N MET A 25 0.13 23.23 5.91
CA MET A 25 0.88 22.08 5.39
C MET A 25 1.70 21.35 6.47
N PHE A 26 2.12 22.02 7.56
CA PHE A 26 2.95 21.36 8.59
C PHE A 26 2.22 20.23 9.31
N PRO A 27 0.97 20.36 9.79
CA PRO A 27 0.22 19.25 10.36
C PRO A 27 0.05 18.09 9.37
N LEU A 28 -0.23 18.41 8.11
CA LEU A 28 -0.38 17.38 7.06
C LEU A 28 0.94 16.64 6.80
N ALA A 29 2.04 17.37 6.70
CA ALA A 29 3.37 16.76 6.54
C ALA A 29 3.72 15.85 7.74
N LEU A 30 3.40 16.28 8.96
CA LEU A 30 3.60 15.47 10.15
C LEU A 30 2.78 14.17 10.11
N ALA A 31 1.52 14.24 9.68
CA ALA A 31 0.66 13.07 9.52
C ALA A 31 1.24 12.06 8.51
N ILE A 32 1.68 12.55 7.34
CA ILE A 32 2.30 11.73 6.30
C ILE A 32 3.59 11.09 6.81
N LEU A 33 4.46 11.86 7.46
CA LEU A 33 5.75 11.36 7.97
C LEU A 33 5.58 10.34 9.09
N LYS A 34 4.65 10.57 10.02
CA LYS A 34 4.34 9.60 11.08
C LYS A 34 3.78 8.31 10.49
N GLY A 35 2.83 8.39 9.56
CA GLY A 35 2.26 7.25 8.87
C GLY A 35 3.32 6.45 8.12
N ALA A 36 4.17 7.10 7.35
CA ALA A 36 5.26 6.46 6.63
C ALA A 36 6.30 5.80 7.57
N ARG A 37 6.63 6.46 8.69
CA ARG A 37 7.55 5.90 9.68
C ARG A 37 7.02 4.62 10.32
N GLN A 38 5.74 4.57 10.66
CA GLN A 38 5.13 3.41 11.33
C GLN A 38 4.87 2.24 10.38
N ARG A 39 4.62 2.50 9.10
CA ARG A 39 4.28 1.47 8.14
C ARG A 39 5.52 0.71 7.66
N ASP A 40 5.71 -0.50 8.17
CA ASP A 40 6.86 -1.36 7.88
C ASP A 40 6.59 -2.28 6.69
N GLU A 41 6.40 -1.68 5.51
CA GLU A 41 6.19 -2.37 4.24
C GLU A 41 6.62 -1.51 3.04
N CYS A 42 6.56 -2.07 1.85
CA CYS A 42 6.58 -1.33 0.58
C CYS A 42 5.25 -1.53 -0.13
N ARG A 43 4.48 -0.44 -0.35
CA ARG A 43 3.18 -0.50 -1.03
C ARG A 43 2.90 0.79 -1.80
N GLY A 44 2.63 0.66 -3.09
CA GLY A 44 2.40 1.82 -3.95
C GLY A 44 3.63 2.73 -4.00
N ALA A 45 3.44 4.01 -3.69
CA ALA A 45 4.53 4.98 -3.62
C ALA A 45 5.31 4.93 -2.29
N HIS A 46 4.81 4.22 -1.28
CA HIS A 46 5.53 4.05 -0.02
C HIS A 46 6.65 3.03 -0.20
N TYR A 47 7.89 3.50 -0.07
CA TYR A 47 9.08 2.69 -0.21
C TYR A 47 9.97 2.77 1.04
N LYS A 48 10.16 1.64 1.71
CA LYS A 48 10.98 1.49 2.91
C LYS A 48 11.97 0.34 2.66
N PRO A 49 13.22 0.64 2.26
CA PRO A 49 14.18 -0.35 1.77
C PRO A 49 14.36 -1.58 2.65
N ALA A 50 14.34 -1.39 3.97
CA ALA A 50 14.48 -2.50 4.94
C ALA A 50 13.34 -3.54 4.88
N PHE A 51 12.20 -3.18 4.26
CA PHE A 51 11.01 -4.02 4.16
C PHE A 51 10.65 -4.32 2.69
N ALA A 52 11.53 -3.98 1.76
CA ALA A 52 11.32 -4.30 0.35
C ALA A 52 11.50 -5.81 0.13
N VAL A 53 10.53 -6.42 -0.56
CA VAL A 53 10.65 -7.81 -0.97
C VAL A 53 11.56 -7.86 -2.20
N PRO A 54 12.69 -8.60 -2.15
CA PRO A 54 13.67 -8.59 -3.22
C PRO A 54 13.13 -9.28 -4.47
N SER A 55 13.74 -8.93 -5.61
CA SER A 55 13.56 -9.67 -6.87
C SER A 55 14.10 -11.09 -6.76
N LEU A 56 13.60 -11.99 -7.62
CA LEU A 56 14.12 -13.35 -7.71
C LEU A 56 15.58 -13.33 -8.21
N LYS A 57 16.41 -14.20 -7.67
CA LYS A 57 17.83 -14.32 -7.98
C LYS A 57 18.18 -15.65 -8.65
N ALA A 58 17.41 -16.70 -8.39
CA ALA A 58 17.65 -18.02 -8.92
C ALA A 58 17.52 -18.04 -10.45
N THR A 59 18.38 -18.83 -11.10
CA THR A 59 18.35 -19.10 -12.54
C THR A 59 17.70 -20.43 -12.85
N GLU A 60 17.89 -21.42 -11.97
CA GLU A 60 17.31 -22.77 -12.12
C GLU A 60 15.80 -22.74 -11.91
N PRO A 61 15.00 -23.36 -12.80
CA PRO A 61 13.53 -23.28 -12.77
C PRO A 61 12.90 -23.72 -11.44
N ALA A 62 13.44 -24.77 -10.81
CA ALA A 62 12.91 -25.31 -9.57
C ALA A 62 13.17 -24.36 -8.38
N GLU A 63 14.36 -23.76 -8.32
CA GLU A 63 14.73 -22.80 -7.28
C GLU A 63 13.98 -21.50 -7.48
N ARG A 64 13.85 -21.05 -8.72
CA ARG A 64 13.11 -19.86 -9.10
C ARG A 64 11.64 -19.95 -8.70
N ARG A 65 11.03 -21.13 -8.86
CA ARG A 65 9.68 -21.37 -8.38
C ARG A 65 9.57 -21.27 -6.85
N ARG A 66 10.53 -21.84 -6.12
CA ARG A 66 10.57 -21.74 -4.64
C ARG A 66 10.70 -20.29 -4.17
N GLU A 67 11.57 -19.51 -4.81
CA GLU A 67 11.69 -18.08 -4.52
C GLU A 67 10.39 -17.32 -4.81
N ALA A 68 9.69 -17.64 -5.89
CA ALA A 68 8.39 -17.06 -6.22
C ALA A 68 7.31 -17.43 -5.19
N GLU A 69 7.28 -18.67 -4.72
CA GLU A 69 6.41 -19.12 -3.65
C GLU A 69 6.68 -18.38 -2.35
N GLN A 70 7.94 -18.23 -1.95
CA GLN A 70 8.36 -17.46 -0.78
C GLN A 70 8.00 -15.97 -0.90
N TRP A 71 8.14 -15.42 -2.12
CA TRP A 71 7.72 -14.05 -2.40
C TRP A 71 6.22 -13.86 -2.16
N CYS A 72 5.41 -14.79 -2.63
CA CYS A 72 3.96 -14.78 -2.40
C CYS A 72 3.61 -14.93 -0.90
N ASP A 73 4.33 -15.77 -0.16
CA ASP A 73 4.14 -15.90 1.29
C ASP A 73 4.43 -14.58 2.02
N ASN A 74 5.51 -13.91 1.65
CA ASN A 74 5.85 -12.59 2.19
C ASN A 74 4.79 -11.53 1.83
N PHE A 75 4.26 -11.56 0.61
CA PHE A 75 3.18 -10.66 0.20
C PHE A 75 1.89 -10.90 1.00
N ASP A 76 1.52 -12.16 1.21
CA ASP A 76 0.34 -12.54 2.00
C ASP A 76 0.51 -12.12 3.48
N ALA A 77 1.68 -12.36 4.07
CA ALA A 77 2.01 -11.95 5.43
C ALA A 77 1.98 -10.41 5.61
N ASN A 78 2.56 -9.68 4.65
CA ASN A 78 2.49 -8.23 4.63
C ASN A 78 1.06 -7.72 4.47
N SER A 79 0.28 -8.35 3.62
CA SER A 79 -1.13 -7.96 3.41
C SER A 79 -1.96 -8.24 4.66
N ALA A 80 -1.76 -9.35 5.35
CA ALA A 80 -2.44 -9.62 6.62
C ALA A 80 -2.17 -8.55 7.68
N LYS A 81 -0.97 -7.96 7.68
CA LYS A 81 -0.58 -6.92 8.64
C LYS A 81 -0.96 -5.51 8.18
N TRP A 82 -0.73 -5.18 6.91
CA TRP A 82 -0.69 -3.81 6.40
C TRP A 82 -1.73 -3.46 5.35
N LEU A 83 -2.60 -4.40 4.95
CA LEU A 83 -3.72 -4.07 4.05
C LEU A 83 -4.80 -3.33 4.82
N LYS A 84 -4.44 -2.14 5.28
CA LYS A 84 -5.26 -1.27 6.14
C LYS A 84 -5.14 0.17 5.68
N SER A 85 -6.22 0.91 5.81
CA SER A 85 -6.22 2.36 5.68
C SER A 85 -5.62 2.97 6.94
N THR A 86 -4.68 3.89 6.78
CA THR A 86 -4.14 4.66 7.89
C THR A 86 -4.99 5.91 8.07
N ILE A 87 -5.57 6.08 9.24
CA ILE A 87 -6.35 7.25 9.62
C ILE A 87 -5.50 8.11 10.53
N ALA A 88 -5.34 9.38 10.19
CA ALA A 88 -4.58 10.34 10.95
C ALA A 88 -5.53 11.40 11.54
N GLN A 89 -5.57 11.49 12.86
CA GLN A 89 -6.36 12.46 13.59
C GLN A 89 -5.46 13.51 14.24
N TRP A 90 -5.74 14.78 13.96
CA TRP A 90 -5.04 15.89 14.59
C TRP A 90 -5.58 16.15 16.00
N THR A 91 -4.70 16.18 17.00
CA THR A 91 -5.05 16.37 18.42
C THR A 91 -4.87 17.81 18.93
N GLY A 92 -4.43 18.71 18.04
CA GLY A 92 -4.14 20.12 18.36
C GLY A 92 -2.66 20.46 18.27
N ASP A 93 -1.79 19.56 18.65
CA ASP A 93 -0.32 19.71 18.62
C ASP A 93 0.40 18.51 18.01
N ASP A 94 -0.27 17.36 17.92
CA ASP A 94 0.28 16.13 17.36
C ASP A 94 -0.74 15.35 16.51
N VAL A 95 -0.32 14.23 15.94
CA VAL A 95 -1.13 13.33 15.12
C VAL A 95 -1.22 11.96 15.78
N GLU A 96 -2.43 11.49 16.02
CA GLU A 96 -2.73 10.11 16.37
C GLU A 96 -3.04 9.29 15.11
N LEU A 97 -2.52 8.07 15.06
CA LEU A 97 -2.72 7.15 13.95
C LEU A 97 -3.53 5.94 14.38
N THR A 98 -4.60 5.66 13.64
CA THR A 98 -5.39 4.45 13.75
C THR A 98 -5.45 3.72 12.41
N TYR A 99 -5.91 2.46 12.41
CA TYR A 99 -5.95 1.62 11.23
C TYR A 99 -7.31 0.98 11.09
N GLU A 100 -7.84 1.00 9.86
CA GLU A 100 -9.06 0.30 9.49
C GLU A 100 -8.76 -0.74 8.41
N ASP A 101 -9.40 -1.90 8.49
CA ASP A 101 -9.26 -2.93 7.48
C ASP A 101 -9.87 -2.49 6.15
N VAL A 102 -9.20 -2.84 5.05
CA VAL A 102 -9.71 -2.57 3.71
C VAL A 102 -10.65 -3.70 3.31
N ASP A 103 -11.87 -3.35 2.88
CA ASP A 103 -12.79 -4.32 2.29
C ASP A 103 -12.26 -4.79 0.93
N THR A 104 -11.94 -6.07 0.85
CA THR A 104 -11.46 -6.74 -0.36
C THR A 104 -12.44 -7.76 -0.93
N SER A 105 -13.71 -7.71 -0.49
CA SER A 105 -14.76 -8.65 -0.90
C SER A 105 -15.03 -8.63 -2.40
N LEU A 106 -14.95 -7.44 -3.02
CA LEU A 106 -15.17 -7.25 -4.46
C LEU A 106 -13.88 -7.32 -5.28
N LEU A 107 -12.76 -6.86 -4.73
CA LEU A 107 -11.48 -6.77 -5.41
C LEU A 107 -10.35 -7.23 -4.48
N PRO A 108 -9.88 -8.47 -4.60
CA PRO A 108 -8.81 -8.98 -3.76
C PRO A 108 -7.49 -8.25 -4.03
N ALA A 109 -6.67 -8.13 -2.99
CA ALA A 109 -5.34 -7.54 -3.10
C ALA A 109 -4.48 -8.31 -4.10
N ARG A 110 -3.87 -7.58 -5.04
CA ARG A 110 -3.00 -8.14 -6.07
C ARG A 110 -1.59 -7.57 -5.94
N PRO A 111 -0.54 -8.41 -6.08
CA PRO A 111 0.84 -7.90 -6.06
C PRO A 111 1.11 -6.97 -7.25
N ARG A 112 1.91 -5.93 -7.00
CA ARG A 112 2.44 -5.04 -8.03
C ARG A 112 3.89 -5.43 -8.31
N LEU A 113 4.15 -5.88 -9.53
CA LEU A 113 5.41 -6.53 -9.91
C LEU A 113 6.27 -5.68 -10.85
N TYR A 114 6.05 -4.37 -10.90
CA TYR A 114 6.78 -3.47 -11.80
C TYR A 114 8.29 -3.48 -11.53
N GLY A 115 9.06 -3.76 -12.58
CA GLY A 115 10.52 -3.74 -12.54
C GLY A 115 11.16 -4.85 -11.71
N LEU A 116 10.39 -5.84 -11.23
CA LEU A 116 10.95 -6.98 -10.54
C LEU A 116 11.48 -8.02 -11.53
N VAL A 117 12.68 -8.52 -11.29
CA VAL A 117 13.20 -9.70 -11.99
C VAL A 117 12.44 -10.92 -11.47
N GLY A 118 11.86 -11.71 -12.38
CA GLY A 118 11.02 -12.85 -12.03
C GLY A 118 9.54 -12.53 -11.81
N ALA A 119 9.10 -11.34 -12.24
CA ALA A 119 7.70 -10.94 -12.15
C ALA A 119 6.72 -11.97 -12.73
N GLU A 120 7.07 -12.58 -13.87
CA GLU A 120 6.22 -13.59 -14.54
C GLU A 120 6.07 -14.86 -13.70
N ASP A 121 7.14 -15.30 -13.04
CA ASP A 121 7.11 -16.48 -12.18
C ASP A 121 6.28 -16.22 -10.92
N ILE A 122 6.45 -15.04 -10.31
CA ILE A 122 5.65 -14.62 -9.16
C ILE A 122 4.18 -14.52 -9.56
N GLU A 123 3.87 -13.91 -10.69
CA GLU A 123 2.49 -13.76 -11.16
C GLU A 123 1.83 -15.12 -11.42
N LYS A 124 2.58 -16.08 -12.00
CA LYS A 124 2.11 -17.43 -12.22
C LYS A 124 1.75 -18.12 -10.91
N VAL A 125 2.65 -18.10 -9.93
CA VAL A 125 2.41 -18.69 -8.60
C VAL A 125 1.22 -18.02 -7.91
N TRP A 126 1.13 -16.70 -7.98
CA TRP A 126 0.02 -15.97 -7.40
C TRP A 126 -1.33 -16.33 -8.03
N LYS A 127 -1.40 -16.46 -9.37
CA LYS A 127 -2.61 -16.90 -10.09
C LYS A 127 -3.01 -18.33 -9.72
N GLU A 128 -2.06 -19.24 -9.63
CA GLU A 128 -2.31 -20.63 -9.20
C GLU A 128 -2.91 -20.66 -7.76
N ARG A 129 -2.37 -19.87 -6.85
CA ARG A 129 -2.88 -19.73 -5.47
C ARG A 129 -4.28 -19.10 -5.43
N ALA A 130 -4.51 -18.06 -6.22
CA ALA A 130 -5.80 -17.39 -6.30
C ALA A 130 -6.89 -18.33 -6.83
N ALA A 131 -6.60 -19.09 -7.88
CA ALA A 131 -7.51 -20.10 -8.43
C ALA A 131 -7.85 -21.21 -7.41
N ARG A 132 -6.85 -21.69 -6.66
CA ARG A 132 -7.07 -22.68 -5.60
C ARG A 132 -7.96 -22.15 -4.49
N ARG A 133 -7.72 -20.91 -4.00
CA ARG A 133 -8.55 -20.27 -2.98
C ARG A 133 -10.00 -20.08 -3.45
N ALA A 134 -10.19 -19.71 -4.71
CA ALA A 134 -11.53 -19.59 -5.30
C ALA A 134 -12.28 -20.94 -5.32
N ALA A 135 -11.62 -22.02 -5.75
CA ALA A 135 -12.19 -23.36 -5.76
C ALA A 135 -12.53 -23.87 -4.35
N GLU A 136 -11.66 -23.63 -3.37
CA GLU A 136 -11.89 -23.96 -1.96
C GLU A 136 -13.08 -23.18 -1.37
N ALA A 137 -13.25 -21.90 -1.75
CA ALA A 137 -14.38 -21.09 -1.33
C ALA A 137 -15.71 -21.57 -1.91
N GLU A 138 -15.73 -22.02 -3.16
CA GLU A 138 -16.91 -22.59 -3.79
C GLU A 138 -17.32 -23.92 -3.13
N THR A 139 -16.36 -24.79 -2.79
CA THR A 139 -16.63 -26.07 -2.13
C THR A 139 -17.13 -25.92 -0.70
N ASN A 140 -16.71 -24.87 0.02
CA ASN A 140 -17.12 -24.62 1.40
C ASN A 140 -18.43 -23.80 1.52
N GLY A 141 -19.14 -23.53 0.42
CA GLY A 141 -20.44 -22.82 0.43
C GLY A 141 -20.38 -21.34 0.84
N ASN A 142 -19.17 -20.77 0.98
CA ASN A 142 -18.95 -19.39 1.39
C ASN A 142 -18.58 -18.47 0.20
N GLY A 143 -18.76 -18.96 -1.02
CA GLY A 143 -18.40 -18.24 -2.25
C GLY A 143 -19.42 -17.16 -2.58
N SER A 144 -19.04 -15.90 -2.42
CA SER A 144 -19.75 -14.80 -3.08
C SER A 144 -19.55 -14.92 -4.59
N PRO A 145 -20.58 -14.94 -5.44
CA PRO A 145 -20.49 -15.23 -6.88
C PRO A 145 -19.73 -14.20 -7.71
N ALA A 146 -19.24 -13.13 -7.09
CA ALA A 146 -18.52 -12.04 -7.77
C ALA A 146 -17.03 -12.35 -8.06
N VAL A 147 -16.40 -13.28 -7.34
CA VAL A 147 -14.95 -13.49 -7.44
C VAL A 147 -14.57 -14.41 -8.61
N SER A 148 -15.46 -15.34 -9.03
CA SER A 148 -15.15 -16.31 -10.09
C SER A 148 -15.09 -15.68 -11.49
N LYS A 149 -15.80 -14.58 -11.74
CA LYS A 149 -15.87 -13.94 -13.06
C LYS A 149 -14.66 -13.05 -13.40
N LEU A 150 -13.93 -12.54 -12.40
CA LEU A 150 -12.77 -11.68 -12.64
C LEU A 150 -11.47 -12.47 -12.89
N ALA A 151 -11.36 -13.68 -12.37
CA ALA A 151 -10.16 -14.53 -12.56
C ALA A 151 -10.03 -15.10 -13.97
N ALA A 152 -11.13 -15.16 -14.75
CA ALA A 152 -11.18 -15.73 -16.10
C ALA A 152 -11.05 -14.69 -17.24
N ALA A 153 -10.91 -13.39 -16.93
CA ALA A 153 -10.99 -12.32 -17.92
C ALA A 153 -9.65 -11.61 -18.21
N HIS A 154 -8.50 -12.18 -17.83
CA HIS A 154 -7.18 -11.61 -18.18
C HIS A 154 -6.14 -12.69 -18.46
#